data_c058a72579519588769e229247f77758
#
_entry.id   c058a72579519588769e229247f77758
#
_cell.length_a   1.000
_cell.length_b   1.000
_cell.length_c   1.000
_cell.angle_alpha   90.00
_cell.angle_beta   90.00
_cell.angle_gamma   90.00
#
_symmetry.space_group_name_H-M   'P 1'
#
loop_
_entity.id
_entity.type
_entity.pdbx_description
1 polymer ?
#
loop_
_entity_poly.entity_id
_entity_poly.type
_entity_poly.pdbx_seq_one_letter_code
_entity_poly.pdbx_strand_id
1 'polypeptide(L)'
;MKTKSFSNNFYLLLISLVSAMGGLLFGYDWVVIGGAKPFYEIFFAIENSPGMQGWVMGSAILGCLIGVTIAGSLSDKYGRKPLMIIAAITFTVSAIGTGAVNDLNWFIFYRIFGGIGIGIASNLSPMYIAEVSPSHVRGKFVSINQLTIVLGILVAQFVNWLIAEPVVSGENMLETWNGQMGWRWMFWAEVVPSALFFILIFFIPESPRWLATKLQYGKAENILSHIGGKEYAKKEIESIKTVISATKEKLNIRLLFQGKIPGILLIGIVIAAFQQWCGLNVVFNYAQEIFAAAGYGVSDILFNIVVTGVTNVIFTFVGMYTVDKLGRRSLMLFGASGLAIIYIIMGICYYLNITGMAVLIMVVLALSLIHI
;
A
#
# COMPACT_ATOMS: atom_id res chain seq x y z
N MET A 1 11.56 25.75 -28.26
CA MET A 1 10.40 25.42 -27.44
C MET A 1 10.48 24.10 -26.64
N LYS A 2 11.55 23.30 -26.73
CA LYS A 2 11.69 21.99 -26.04
C LYS A 2 12.19 22.06 -24.58
N THR A 3 12.79 23.14 -24.14
CA THR A 3 13.37 23.26 -22.77
C THR A 3 12.36 23.53 -21.65
N LYS A 4 11.22 24.14 -21.95
CA LYS A 4 10.16 24.37 -20.94
C LYS A 4 9.37 23.12 -20.55
N SER A 5 9.29 22.12 -21.44
CA SER A 5 8.59 20.85 -21.20
C SER A 5 9.29 19.97 -20.15
N PHE A 6 10.63 19.98 -20.11
CA PHE A 6 11.40 19.12 -19.21
C PHE A 6 11.34 19.59 -17.74
N SER A 7 11.41 20.90 -17.50
CA SER A 7 11.31 21.50 -16.15
C SER A 7 9.92 21.27 -15.52
N ASN A 8 8.86 21.34 -16.30
CA ASN A 8 7.48 21.17 -15.82
C ASN A 8 7.17 19.70 -15.48
N ASN A 9 7.71 18.76 -16.26
CA ASN A 9 7.55 17.32 -15.97
C ASN A 9 8.32 16.90 -14.72
N PHE A 10 9.46 17.52 -14.43
CA PHE A 10 10.26 17.24 -13.24
C PHE A 10 9.56 17.71 -11.96
N TYR A 11 8.98 18.91 -11.98
CA TYR A 11 8.19 19.41 -10.85
C TYR A 11 6.99 18.49 -10.55
N LEU A 12 6.23 18.10 -11.58
CA LEU A 12 5.11 17.17 -11.44
C LEU A 12 5.58 15.81 -10.89
N LEU A 13 6.71 15.31 -11.36
CA LEU A 13 7.29 14.07 -10.86
C LEU A 13 7.64 14.18 -9.37
N LEU A 14 8.29 15.26 -8.95
CA LEU A 14 8.66 15.46 -7.54
C LEU A 14 7.44 15.49 -6.61
N ILE A 15 6.43 16.32 -6.91
CA ILE A 15 5.24 16.40 -6.07
C ILE A 15 4.44 15.08 -6.05
N SER A 16 4.45 14.34 -7.17
CA SER A 16 3.82 13.01 -7.25
C SER A 16 4.59 11.97 -6.45
N LEU A 17 5.93 11.98 -6.50
CA LEU A 17 6.76 11.07 -5.69
C LEU A 17 6.60 11.32 -4.20
N VAL A 18 6.58 12.59 -3.78
CA VAL A 18 6.33 12.92 -2.37
C VAL A 18 4.97 12.40 -1.92
N SER A 19 3.92 12.62 -2.71
CA SER A 19 2.61 12.07 -2.40
C SER A 19 2.61 10.54 -2.38
N ALA A 20 3.30 9.90 -3.33
CA ALA A 20 3.40 8.45 -3.45
C ALA A 20 4.18 7.79 -2.29
N MET A 21 4.93 8.56 -1.47
CA MET A 21 5.52 8.04 -0.23
C MET A 21 4.46 7.53 0.75
N GLY A 22 3.23 8.07 0.73
CA GLY A 22 2.11 7.49 1.47
C GLY A 22 1.81 6.04 1.02
N GLY A 23 1.96 5.75 -0.28
CA GLY A 23 1.88 4.39 -0.81
C GLY A 23 3.05 3.52 -0.33
N LEU A 24 4.27 4.05 -0.31
CA LEU A 24 5.45 3.33 0.19
C LEU A 24 5.28 2.92 1.66
N LEU A 25 4.81 3.85 2.51
CA LEU A 25 4.54 3.58 3.92
C LEU A 25 3.41 2.56 4.10
N PHE A 26 2.36 2.63 3.28
CA PHE A 26 1.33 1.61 3.26
C PHE A 26 1.93 0.21 2.98
N GLY A 27 2.76 0.08 1.95
CA GLY A 27 3.41 -1.20 1.62
C GLY A 27 4.34 -1.69 2.72
N TYR A 28 5.09 -0.78 3.35
CA TYR A 28 6.02 -1.08 4.43
C TYR A 28 5.28 -1.61 5.67
N ASP A 29 4.35 -0.83 6.22
CA ASP A 29 3.62 -1.16 7.45
C ASP A 29 2.78 -2.44 7.29
N TRP A 30 2.27 -2.69 6.06
CA TRP A 30 1.51 -3.88 5.76
C TRP A 30 2.30 -5.18 5.93
N VAL A 31 3.59 -5.17 5.59
CA VAL A 31 4.41 -6.38 5.49
C VAL A 31 5.42 -6.51 6.64
N VAL A 32 5.82 -5.40 7.29
CA VAL A 32 6.78 -5.43 8.39
C VAL A 32 6.38 -6.41 9.49
N ILE A 33 5.08 -6.46 9.81
CA ILE A 33 4.53 -7.36 10.84
C ILE A 33 4.74 -8.84 10.50
N GLY A 34 4.65 -9.22 9.21
CA GLY A 34 4.85 -10.60 8.75
C GLY A 34 6.28 -11.10 9.01
N GLY A 35 7.29 -10.25 8.78
CA GLY A 35 8.68 -10.61 9.05
C GLY A 35 9.04 -10.57 10.54
N ALA A 36 8.39 -9.73 11.34
CA ALA A 36 8.56 -9.66 12.79
C ALA A 36 7.81 -10.77 13.54
N LYS A 37 6.87 -11.45 12.88
CA LYS A 37 5.93 -12.41 13.46
C LYS A 37 6.59 -13.52 14.29
N PRO A 38 7.61 -14.24 13.82
CA PRO A 38 8.24 -15.34 14.57
C PRO A 38 8.81 -14.90 15.92
N PHE A 39 9.06 -13.61 16.08
CA PHE A 39 9.73 -13.06 17.26
C PHE A 39 8.74 -12.44 18.24
N TYR A 40 7.81 -11.55 17.79
CA TYR A 40 6.85 -10.94 18.70
C TYR A 40 5.80 -11.93 19.21
N GLU A 41 5.46 -12.98 18.46
CA GLU A 41 4.50 -13.99 18.94
C GLU A 41 5.01 -14.72 20.16
N ILE A 42 6.30 -15.06 20.18
CA ILE A 42 6.96 -15.66 21.34
C ILE A 42 7.09 -14.64 22.48
N PHE A 43 7.47 -13.39 22.16
CA PHE A 43 7.59 -12.33 23.16
C PHE A 43 6.30 -12.06 23.92
N PHE A 44 5.16 -12.06 23.23
CA PHE A 44 3.82 -11.86 23.83
C PHE A 44 3.12 -13.17 24.24
N ALA A 45 3.79 -14.32 24.12
CA ALA A 45 3.27 -15.66 24.46
C ALA A 45 1.94 -15.99 23.75
N ILE A 46 1.83 -15.65 22.44
CA ILE A 46 0.64 -15.89 21.63
C ILE A 46 0.86 -16.96 20.53
N GLU A 47 2.01 -17.63 20.50
CA GLU A 47 2.36 -18.65 19.51
C GLU A 47 1.37 -19.82 19.45
N ASN A 48 0.71 -20.11 20.59
CA ASN A 48 -0.28 -21.19 20.71
C ASN A 48 -1.75 -20.70 20.59
N SER A 49 -1.97 -19.44 20.18
CA SER A 49 -3.30 -18.84 20.10
C SER A 49 -3.60 -18.29 18.69
N PRO A 50 -4.03 -19.15 17.74
CA PRO A 50 -4.29 -18.72 16.36
C PRO A 50 -5.27 -17.55 16.21
N GLY A 51 -6.27 -17.49 17.10
CA GLY A 51 -7.23 -16.39 17.14
C GLY A 51 -6.58 -15.05 17.50
N MET A 52 -5.65 -15.04 18.48
CA MET A 52 -4.93 -13.83 18.87
C MET A 52 -3.91 -13.42 17.80
N GLN A 53 -3.21 -14.37 17.20
CA GLN A 53 -2.32 -14.13 16.06
C GLN A 53 -3.07 -13.44 14.91
N GLY A 54 -4.23 -13.99 14.52
CA GLY A 54 -5.08 -13.39 13.48
C GLY A 54 -5.60 -12.01 13.86
N TRP A 55 -5.96 -11.78 15.14
CA TRP A 55 -6.39 -10.47 15.62
C TRP A 55 -5.26 -9.44 15.58
N VAL A 56 -4.07 -9.79 16.02
CA VAL A 56 -2.88 -8.93 15.96
C VAL A 56 -2.54 -8.57 14.51
N MET A 57 -2.50 -9.56 13.62
CA MET A 57 -2.23 -9.33 12.19
C MET A 57 -3.31 -8.44 11.54
N GLY A 58 -4.58 -8.67 11.88
CA GLY A 58 -5.72 -7.95 11.31
C GLY A 58 -5.97 -6.57 11.93
N SER A 59 -5.36 -6.24 13.06
CA SER A 59 -5.67 -5.02 13.82
C SER A 59 -5.46 -3.74 13.00
N ALA A 60 -4.41 -3.65 12.19
CA ALA A 60 -4.17 -2.52 11.31
C ALA A 60 -5.25 -2.37 10.22
N ILE A 61 -5.88 -3.46 9.77
CA ILE A 61 -6.99 -3.41 8.81
C ILE A 61 -8.20 -2.69 9.39
N LEU A 62 -8.49 -2.91 10.68
CA LEU A 62 -9.57 -2.18 11.37
C LEU A 62 -9.29 -0.67 11.39
N GLY A 63 -8.06 -0.29 11.71
CA GLY A 63 -7.61 1.11 11.63
C GLY A 63 -7.74 1.66 10.21
N CYS A 64 -7.33 0.89 9.20
CA CYS A 64 -7.42 1.28 7.80
C CYS A 64 -8.87 1.54 7.38
N LEU A 65 -9.81 0.69 7.77
CA LEU A 65 -11.24 0.89 7.52
C LEU A 65 -11.76 2.22 8.09
N ILE A 66 -11.37 2.54 9.33
CA ILE A 66 -11.70 3.84 9.97
C ILE A 66 -11.06 4.98 9.16
N GLY A 67 -9.77 4.87 8.84
CA GLY A 67 -9.03 5.89 8.09
C GLY A 67 -9.63 6.19 6.71
N VAL A 68 -9.95 5.17 5.93
CA VAL A 68 -10.58 5.33 4.60
C VAL A 68 -11.94 6.00 4.70
N THR A 69 -12.75 5.59 5.70
CA THR A 69 -14.12 6.11 5.88
C THR A 69 -14.13 7.60 6.18
N ILE A 70 -13.19 8.07 7.01
CA ILE A 70 -13.10 9.49 7.39
C ILE A 70 -12.33 10.33 6.36
N ALA A 71 -11.37 9.72 5.62
CA ALA A 71 -10.48 10.43 4.71
C ALA A 71 -11.22 11.23 3.65
N GLY A 72 -12.27 10.65 3.04
CA GLY A 72 -13.05 11.31 1.99
C GLY A 72 -13.65 12.63 2.46
N SER A 73 -14.48 12.58 3.51
CA SER A 73 -15.19 13.75 4.03
C SER A 73 -14.24 14.80 4.62
N LEU A 74 -13.20 14.37 5.33
CA LEU A 74 -12.22 15.30 5.90
C LEU A 74 -11.36 15.96 4.82
N SER A 75 -10.98 15.23 3.76
CA SER A 75 -10.19 15.80 2.66
C SER A 75 -10.95 16.86 1.87
N ASP A 76 -12.27 16.71 1.72
CA ASP A 76 -13.10 17.72 1.09
C ASP A 76 -13.24 18.99 1.95
N LYS A 77 -13.21 18.84 3.27
CA LYS A 77 -13.30 19.97 4.20
C LYS A 77 -11.96 20.69 4.37
N TYR A 78 -10.89 19.98 4.64
CA TYR A 78 -9.62 20.54 5.07
C TYR A 78 -8.52 20.55 4.00
N GLY A 79 -8.67 19.80 2.93
CA GLY A 79 -7.68 19.64 1.87
C GLY A 79 -6.93 18.31 1.94
N ARG A 80 -6.15 18.07 0.91
CA ARG A 80 -5.39 16.81 0.77
C ARG A 80 -4.11 16.85 1.59
N LYS A 81 -3.37 17.94 1.50
CA LYS A 81 -2.09 18.12 2.18
C LYS A 81 -2.16 17.98 3.71
N PRO A 82 -3.09 18.66 4.44
CA PRO A 82 -3.18 18.51 5.89
C PRO A 82 -3.46 17.08 6.35
N LEU A 83 -4.30 16.35 5.62
CA LEU A 83 -4.59 14.96 5.97
C LEU A 83 -3.41 14.02 5.68
N MET A 84 -2.64 14.28 4.63
CA MET A 84 -1.41 13.52 4.39
C MET A 84 -0.37 13.81 5.49
N ILE A 85 -0.32 15.03 6.04
CA ILE A 85 0.51 15.34 7.23
C ILE A 85 0.04 14.51 8.44
N ILE A 86 -1.27 14.44 8.67
CA ILE A 86 -1.83 13.60 9.74
C ILE A 86 -1.45 12.13 9.52
N ALA A 87 -1.56 11.62 8.30
CA ALA A 87 -1.14 10.25 7.98
C ALA A 87 0.35 10.03 8.29
N ALA A 88 1.23 10.96 7.93
CA ALA A 88 2.66 10.86 8.23
C ALA A 88 2.94 10.84 9.75
N ILE A 89 2.22 11.64 10.53
CA ILE A 89 2.30 11.63 12.00
C ILE A 89 1.83 10.31 12.56
N THR A 90 0.68 9.78 12.09
CA THR A 90 0.15 8.51 12.58
C THR A 90 1.08 7.34 12.28
N PHE A 91 1.71 7.29 11.10
CA PHE A 91 2.75 6.30 10.78
C PHE A 91 3.93 6.40 11.75
N THR A 92 4.48 7.61 11.93
CA THR A 92 5.65 7.81 12.79
C THR A 92 5.34 7.41 14.25
N VAL A 93 4.20 7.84 14.79
CA VAL A 93 3.79 7.51 16.17
C VAL A 93 3.51 6.01 16.30
N SER A 94 2.87 5.40 15.32
CA SER A 94 2.62 3.95 15.30
C SER A 94 3.92 3.15 15.29
N ALA A 95 4.85 3.47 14.39
CA ALA A 95 6.14 2.78 14.28
C ALA A 95 6.94 2.85 15.59
N ILE A 96 7.02 4.05 16.20
CA ILE A 96 7.70 4.24 17.50
C ILE A 96 6.98 3.44 18.58
N GLY A 97 5.66 3.59 18.68
CA GLY A 97 4.85 2.98 19.73
C GLY A 97 4.85 1.47 19.64
N THR A 98 4.63 0.90 18.45
CA THR A 98 4.60 -0.55 18.23
C THR A 98 5.92 -1.21 18.66
N GLY A 99 7.07 -0.61 18.34
CA GLY A 99 8.37 -1.13 18.75
C GLY A 99 8.72 -0.89 20.23
N ALA A 100 8.09 0.09 20.91
CA ALA A 100 8.45 0.47 22.28
C ALA A 100 7.69 -0.29 23.36
N VAL A 101 6.55 -0.91 23.06
CA VAL A 101 5.65 -1.51 24.04
C VAL A 101 6.07 -2.90 24.50
N ASN A 102 5.69 -3.24 25.74
CA ASN A 102 5.86 -4.57 26.33
C ASN A 102 4.52 -5.29 26.58
N ASP A 103 3.41 -4.64 26.29
CA ASP A 103 2.07 -5.17 26.49
C ASP A 103 1.35 -5.31 25.15
N LEU A 104 0.68 -6.45 24.95
CA LEU A 104 0.00 -6.81 23.71
C LEU A 104 -1.14 -5.85 23.34
N ASN A 105 -1.87 -5.33 24.35
CA ASN A 105 -3.00 -4.43 24.09
C ASN A 105 -2.50 -3.09 23.53
N TRP A 106 -1.38 -2.57 24.06
CA TRP A 106 -0.76 -1.37 23.53
C TRP A 106 -0.15 -1.61 22.14
N PHE A 107 0.42 -2.81 21.88
CA PHE A 107 0.86 -3.20 20.56
C PHE A 107 -0.30 -3.11 19.56
N ILE A 108 -1.42 -3.75 19.86
CA ILE A 108 -2.64 -3.72 19.04
C ILE A 108 -3.15 -2.28 18.87
N PHE A 109 -3.17 -1.48 19.93
CA PHE A 109 -3.58 -0.08 19.85
C PHE A 109 -2.74 0.72 18.84
N TYR A 110 -1.42 0.63 18.91
CA TYR A 110 -0.55 1.34 17.96
C TYR A 110 -0.69 0.79 16.55
N ARG A 111 -0.92 -0.49 16.37
CA ARG A 111 -1.24 -1.09 15.05
C ARG A 111 -2.55 -0.53 14.48
N ILE A 112 -3.61 -0.41 15.26
CA ILE A 112 -4.86 0.23 14.84
C ILE A 112 -4.62 1.70 14.50
N PHE A 113 -3.84 2.40 15.32
CA PHE A 113 -3.54 3.81 15.10
C PHE A 113 -2.74 4.04 13.80
N GLY A 114 -1.73 3.21 13.52
CA GLY A 114 -1.02 3.20 12.23
C GLY A 114 -1.94 2.88 11.06
N GLY A 115 -2.83 1.90 11.26
CA GLY A 115 -3.87 1.56 10.29
C GLY A 115 -4.72 2.74 9.84
N ILE A 116 -5.04 3.68 10.74
CA ILE A 116 -5.75 4.91 10.37
C ILE A 116 -4.91 5.72 9.36
N GLY A 117 -3.61 5.84 9.59
CA GLY A 117 -2.67 6.47 8.65
C GLY A 117 -2.66 5.77 7.28
N ILE A 118 -2.63 4.43 7.29
CA ILE A 118 -2.74 3.60 6.07
C ILE A 118 -4.02 3.98 5.30
N GLY A 119 -5.17 3.99 5.97
CA GLY A 119 -6.46 4.29 5.34
C GLY A 119 -6.51 5.70 4.74
N ILE A 120 -5.97 6.69 5.44
CA ILE A 120 -5.87 8.06 4.94
C ILE A 120 -4.94 8.13 3.72
N ALA A 121 -3.72 7.60 3.82
CA ALA A 121 -2.72 7.67 2.76
C ALA A 121 -3.13 6.90 1.51
N SER A 122 -3.69 5.70 1.64
CA SER A 122 -4.14 4.86 0.52
C SER A 122 -5.22 5.53 -0.34
N ASN A 123 -6.05 6.37 0.27
CA ASN A 123 -7.06 7.15 -0.44
C ASN A 123 -6.47 8.45 -1.03
N LEU A 124 -5.72 9.22 -0.23
CA LEU A 124 -5.33 10.58 -0.58
C LEU A 124 -4.12 10.62 -1.52
N SER A 125 -3.16 9.71 -1.41
CA SER A 125 -1.98 9.73 -2.28
C SER A 125 -2.33 9.59 -3.76
N PRO A 126 -3.08 8.56 -4.21
CA PRO A 126 -3.46 8.46 -5.60
C PRO A 126 -4.44 9.56 -6.02
N MET A 127 -5.33 10.02 -5.12
CA MET A 127 -6.25 11.13 -5.39
C MET A 127 -5.48 12.42 -5.66
N TYR A 128 -4.53 12.80 -4.80
CA TYR A 128 -3.70 13.99 -4.99
C TYR A 128 -2.93 13.92 -6.32
N ILE A 129 -2.29 12.78 -6.60
CA ILE A 129 -1.55 12.56 -7.86
C ILE A 129 -2.49 12.74 -9.06
N ALA A 130 -3.70 12.20 -9.00
CA ALA A 130 -4.69 12.36 -10.08
C ALA A 130 -5.18 13.80 -10.26
N GLU A 131 -5.26 14.59 -9.17
CA GLU A 131 -5.71 15.98 -9.19
C GLU A 131 -4.66 16.97 -9.68
N VAL A 132 -3.37 16.67 -9.48
CA VAL A 132 -2.26 17.52 -9.96
C VAL A 132 -1.82 17.13 -11.37
N SER A 133 -2.10 15.91 -11.82
CA SER A 133 -1.62 15.39 -13.11
C SER A 133 -2.50 15.80 -14.28
N PRO A 134 -1.89 16.29 -15.40
CA PRO A 134 -2.61 16.50 -16.66
C PRO A 134 -3.27 15.22 -17.16
N SER A 135 -4.42 15.34 -17.80
CA SER A 135 -5.26 14.20 -18.21
C SER A 135 -4.52 13.15 -19.07
N HIS A 136 -3.64 13.60 -19.98
CA HIS A 136 -2.90 12.72 -20.90
C HIS A 136 -1.80 11.89 -20.24
N VAL A 137 -1.32 12.25 -19.04
CA VAL A 137 -0.29 11.50 -18.28
C VAL A 137 -0.79 10.97 -16.94
N ARG A 138 -2.02 11.30 -16.55
CA ARG A 138 -2.62 10.97 -15.24
C ARG A 138 -2.49 9.49 -14.89
N GLY A 139 -2.82 8.60 -15.82
CA GLY A 139 -2.71 7.16 -15.59
C GLY A 139 -1.29 6.73 -15.21
N LYS A 140 -0.28 7.22 -15.93
CA LYS A 140 1.14 6.93 -15.65
C LYS A 140 1.58 7.43 -14.27
N PHE A 141 1.13 8.64 -13.87
CA PHE A 141 1.50 9.19 -12.56
C PHE A 141 0.78 8.47 -11.41
N VAL A 142 -0.49 8.10 -11.59
CA VAL A 142 -1.21 7.30 -10.59
C VAL A 142 -0.58 5.92 -10.43
N SER A 143 -0.06 5.31 -11.49
CA SER A 143 0.67 4.03 -11.40
C SER A 143 1.96 4.12 -10.57
N ILE A 144 2.57 5.32 -10.43
CA ILE A 144 3.70 5.53 -9.51
C ILE A 144 3.30 5.19 -8.07
N ASN A 145 2.08 5.52 -7.65
CA ASN A 145 1.63 5.17 -6.31
C ASN A 145 1.58 3.65 -6.09
N GLN A 146 1.11 2.89 -7.08
CA GLN A 146 1.15 1.42 -7.00
C GLN A 146 2.58 0.89 -6.92
N LEU A 147 3.48 1.43 -7.74
CA LEU A 147 4.89 1.06 -7.73
C LEU A 147 5.53 1.34 -6.36
N THR A 148 5.23 2.49 -5.73
CA THR A 148 5.78 2.82 -4.41
C THR A 148 5.23 1.91 -3.31
N ILE A 149 3.97 1.44 -3.38
CA ILE A 149 3.44 0.42 -2.47
C ILE A 149 4.29 -0.85 -2.55
N VAL A 150 4.53 -1.35 -3.75
CA VAL A 150 5.30 -2.58 -3.97
C VAL A 150 6.77 -2.41 -3.57
N LEU A 151 7.35 -1.24 -3.81
CA LEU A 151 8.69 -0.92 -3.31
C LEU A 151 8.72 -0.87 -1.78
N GLY A 152 7.68 -0.34 -1.14
CA GLY A 152 7.55 -0.34 0.33
C GLY A 152 7.52 -1.77 0.90
N ILE A 153 6.79 -2.67 0.26
CA ILE A 153 6.78 -4.10 0.60
C ILE A 153 8.20 -4.69 0.53
N LEU A 154 8.90 -4.49 -0.58
CA LEU A 154 10.27 -5.00 -0.75
C LEU A 154 11.25 -4.41 0.28
N VAL A 155 11.16 -3.09 0.53
CA VAL A 155 12.02 -2.42 1.51
C VAL A 155 11.77 -2.98 2.92
N ALA A 156 10.51 -3.18 3.33
CA ALA A 156 10.19 -3.78 4.63
C ALA A 156 10.76 -5.20 4.76
N GLN A 157 10.59 -6.03 3.74
CA GLN A 157 11.13 -7.40 3.73
C GLN A 157 12.65 -7.42 3.82
N PHE A 158 13.31 -6.56 3.03
CA PHE A 158 14.76 -6.45 3.04
C PHE A 158 15.30 -5.94 4.38
N VAL A 159 14.65 -4.93 4.97
CA VAL A 159 15.02 -4.40 6.29
C VAL A 159 14.80 -5.44 7.38
N ASN A 160 13.70 -6.18 7.36
CA ASN A 160 13.45 -7.27 8.30
C ASN A 160 14.54 -8.34 8.22
N TRP A 161 14.93 -8.74 7.00
CA TRP A 161 16.00 -9.70 6.79
C TRP A 161 17.37 -9.19 7.26
N LEU A 162 17.69 -7.91 7.07
CA LEU A 162 18.94 -7.31 7.52
C LEU A 162 19.04 -7.17 9.05
N ILE A 163 17.90 -6.91 9.72
CA ILE A 163 17.87 -6.73 11.18
C ILE A 163 17.92 -8.08 11.91
N ALA A 164 17.31 -9.11 11.32
CA ALA A 164 17.23 -10.41 11.94
C ALA A 164 18.62 -11.09 11.98
N GLU A 165 19.02 -11.52 13.15
CA GLU A 165 20.20 -12.38 13.31
C GLU A 165 19.87 -13.84 12.96
N PRO A 166 20.88 -14.64 12.53
CA PRO A 166 20.69 -16.06 12.27
C PRO A 166 20.16 -16.80 13.50
N VAL A 167 19.12 -17.60 13.31
CA VAL A 167 18.51 -18.39 14.39
C VAL A 167 19.17 -19.78 14.45
N VAL A 168 19.75 -20.13 15.60
CA VAL A 168 20.34 -21.44 15.82
C VAL A 168 19.28 -22.38 16.41
N SER A 169 19.22 -23.61 15.89
CA SER A 169 18.25 -24.61 16.37
C SER A 169 18.51 -24.97 17.83
N GLY A 170 17.48 -24.82 18.67
CA GLY A 170 17.54 -25.15 20.10
C GLY A 170 17.83 -23.97 21.02
N GLU A 171 18.08 -22.78 20.51
CA GLU A 171 18.17 -21.57 21.34
C GLU A 171 16.80 -21.12 21.86
N ASN A 172 16.79 -20.59 23.09
CA ASN A 172 15.60 -19.93 23.63
C ASN A 172 15.42 -18.58 22.95
N MET A 173 14.43 -18.48 22.04
CA MET A 173 14.19 -17.28 21.26
C MET A 173 14.00 -16.03 22.12
N LEU A 174 13.44 -16.16 23.33
CA LEU A 174 13.25 -15.03 24.26
C LEU A 174 14.56 -14.41 24.75
N GLU A 175 15.66 -15.16 24.71
CA GLU A 175 16.98 -14.70 25.15
C GLU A 175 17.82 -14.15 23.99
N THR A 176 17.37 -14.36 22.75
CA THR A 176 18.07 -13.87 21.56
C THR A 176 17.82 -12.39 21.30
N TRP A 177 18.71 -11.77 20.51
CA TRP A 177 18.49 -10.42 19.98
C TRP A 177 17.14 -10.30 19.25
N ASN A 178 16.80 -11.26 18.42
CA ASN A 178 15.57 -11.26 17.63
C ASN A 178 14.32 -11.20 18.52
N GLY A 179 14.30 -12.02 19.60
CA GLY A 179 13.15 -12.07 20.51
C GLY A 179 13.04 -10.87 21.43
N GLN A 180 14.13 -10.20 21.77
CA GLN A 180 14.12 -9.04 22.66
C GLN A 180 14.02 -7.71 21.90
N MET A 181 14.89 -7.50 20.93
CA MET A 181 15.07 -6.20 20.28
C MET A 181 14.89 -6.24 18.77
N GLY A 182 15.21 -7.34 18.08
CA GLY A 182 15.20 -7.41 16.63
C GLY A 182 13.84 -7.03 16.02
N TRP A 183 12.74 -7.62 16.51
CA TRP A 183 11.39 -7.29 16.04
C TRP A 183 11.00 -5.83 16.27
N ARG A 184 11.52 -5.20 17.34
CA ARG A 184 11.26 -3.79 17.65
C ARG A 184 11.94 -2.88 16.63
N TRP A 185 13.20 -3.20 16.28
CA TRP A 185 13.94 -2.48 15.27
C TRP A 185 13.32 -2.59 13.87
N MET A 186 12.66 -3.71 13.56
CA MET A 186 11.92 -3.86 12.30
C MET A 186 10.80 -2.81 12.19
N PHE A 187 10.06 -2.57 13.28
CA PHE A 187 9.04 -1.50 13.32
C PHE A 187 9.67 -0.11 13.37
N TRP A 188 10.70 0.09 14.19
CA TRP A 188 11.36 1.41 14.29
C TRP A 188 12.02 1.85 12.99
N ALA A 189 12.48 0.96 12.16
CA ALA A 189 13.04 1.30 10.86
C ALA A 189 12.05 2.05 9.95
N GLU A 190 10.74 1.86 10.14
CA GLU A 190 9.70 2.62 9.44
C GLU A 190 9.68 4.11 9.81
N VAL A 191 10.23 4.49 10.95
CA VAL A 191 10.31 5.90 11.37
C VAL A 191 11.11 6.71 10.34
N VAL A 192 12.12 6.12 9.70
CA VAL A 192 12.95 6.82 8.72
C VAL A 192 12.13 7.28 7.50
N PRO A 193 11.44 6.39 6.75
CA PRO A 193 10.63 6.84 5.62
C PRO A 193 9.39 7.65 6.05
N SER A 194 8.81 7.43 7.23
CA SER A 194 7.66 8.21 7.71
C SER A 194 8.05 9.64 8.10
N ALA A 195 9.19 9.83 8.77
CA ALA A 195 9.74 11.16 9.06
C ALA A 195 10.13 11.89 7.77
N LEU A 196 10.73 11.19 6.80
CA LEU A 196 11.05 11.77 5.50
C LEU A 196 9.77 12.22 4.78
N PHE A 197 8.71 11.42 4.78
CA PHE A 197 7.42 11.79 4.22
C PHE A 197 6.85 13.02 4.94
N PHE A 198 6.88 13.04 6.27
CA PHE A 198 6.42 14.18 7.07
C PHE A 198 7.15 15.47 6.69
N ILE A 199 8.47 15.43 6.50
CA ILE A 199 9.26 16.61 6.11
C ILE A 199 8.92 17.03 4.67
N LEU A 200 8.93 16.09 3.73
CA LEU A 200 8.78 16.40 2.31
C LEU A 200 7.37 16.90 1.95
N ILE A 201 6.34 16.51 2.69
CA ILE A 201 4.97 16.94 2.42
C ILE A 201 4.75 18.45 2.61
N PHE A 202 5.59 19.11 3.40
CA PHE A 202 5.52 20.58 3.55
C PHE A 202 5.91 21.31 2.27
N PHE A 203 6.72 20.70 1.41
CA PHE A 203 7.22 21.32 0.17
C PHE A 203 6.28 21.12 -1.03
N ILE A 204 5.28 20.24 -0.94
CA ILE A 204 4.30 20.11 -2.00
C ILE A 204 3.14 21.10 -1.82
N PRO A 205 2.54 21.61 -2.91
CA PRO A 205 1.37 22.49 -2.84
C PRO A 205 0.10 21.73 -2.45
N GLU A 206 -0.95 22.44 -2.13
CA GLU A 206 -2.28 21.84 -1.99
C GLU A 206 -2.87 21.50 -3.39
N SER A 207 -3.85 20.60 -3.45
CA SER A 207 -4.50 20.22 -4.70
C SER A 207 -5.14 21.44 -5.40
N PRO A 208 -4.82 21.69 -6.68
CA PRO A 208 -5.43 22.77 -7.44
C PRO A 208 -6.94 22.57 -7.64
N ARG A 209 -7.42 21.32 -7.73
CA ARG A 209 -8.85 21.04 -7.79
C ARG A 209 -9.56 21.40 -6.51
N TRP A 210 -9.01 21.01 -5.36
CA TRP A 210 -9.57 21.37 -4.08
C TRP A 210 -9.58 22.88 -3.85
N LEU A 211 -8.50 23.58 -4.18
CA LEU A 211 -8.44 25.04 -4.10
C LEU A 211 -9.54 25.71 -4.94
N ALA A 212 -9.82 25.17 -6.12
CA ALA A 212 -10.89 25.67 -6.99
C ALA A 212 -12.28 25.45 -6.37
N THR A 213 -12.52 24.31 -5.68
CA THR A 213 -13.80 24.09 -4.94
C THR A 213 -13.97 25.08 -3.79
N LYS A 214 -12.87 25.58 -3.22
CA LYS A 214 -12.86 26.65 -2.20
C LYS A 214 -12.81 28.05 -2.79
N LEU A 215 -13.05 28.21 -4.09
CA LEU A 215 -13.05 29.48 -4.82
C LEU A 215 -11.69 30.20 -4.82
N GLN A 216 -10.61 29.52 -4.48
CA GLN A 216 -9.25 30.06 -4.47
C GLN A 216 -8.56 29.89 -5.84
N TYR A 217 -9.23 30.39 -6.91
CA TYR A 217 -8.81 30.19 -8.30
C TYR A 217 -7.39 30.71 -8.59
N GLY A 218 -7.00 31.84 -8.00
CA GLY A 218 -5.65 32.42 -8.22
C GLY A 218 -4.52 31.51 -7.72
N LYS A 219 -4.71 30.86 -6.55
CA LYS A 219 -3.74 29.89 -6.04
C LYS A 219 -3.72 28.62 -6.91
N ALA A 220 -4.89 28.13 -7.32
CA ALA A 220 -4.98 26.98 -8.19
C ALA A 220 -4.32 27.22 -9.55
N GLU A 221 -4.54 28.40 -10.16
CA GLU A 221 -3.92 28.81 -11.42
C GLU A 221 -2.39 28.90 -11.31
N ASN A 222 -1.89 29.45 -10.21
CA ASN A 222 -0.45 29.50 -9.96
C ASN A 222 0.19 28.10 -9.94
N ILE A 223 -0.40 27.15 -9.19
CA ILE A 223 0.10 25.77 -9.12
C ILE A 223 0.06 25.11 -10.51
N LEU A 224 -1.08 25.21 -11.22
CA LEU A 224 -1.23 24.66 -12.56
C LEU A 224 -0.27 25.29 -13.57
N SER A 225 0.09 26.58 -13.39
CA SER A 225 1.06 27.25 -14.24
C SER A 225 2.48 26.71 -14.08
N HIS A 226 2.84 26.24 -12.89
CA HIS A 226 4.11 25.54 -12.67
C HIS A 226 4.13 24.13 -13.30
N ILE A 227 2.96 23.49 -13.39
CA ILE A 227 2.84 22.14 -13.98
C ILE A 227 2.84 22.17 -15.50
N GLY A 228 2.00 23.01 -16.13
CA GLY A 228 1.80 22.98 -17.58
C GLY A 228 1.96 24.34 -18.30
N GLY A 229 2.32 25.39 -17.55
CA GLY A 229 2.43 26.74 -18.08
C GLY A 229 1.11 27.52 -18.00
N LYS A 230 1.17 28.83 -18.25
CA LYS A 230 0.03 29.76 -18.05
C LYS A 230 -1.19 29.44 -18.91
N GLU A 231 -0.97 29.03 -20.14
CA GLU A 231 -2.05 28.72 -21.08
C GLU A 231 -2.80 27.45 -20.66
N TYR A 232 -2.05 26.41 -20.27
CA TYR A 232 -2.61 25.20 -19.67
C TYR A 232 -3.42 25.51 -18.42
N ALA A 233 -2.87 26.33 -17.51
CA ALA A 233 -3.52 26.68 -16.25
C ALA A 233 -4.89 27.35 -16.46
N LYS A 234 -4.98 28.32 -17.38
CA LYS A 234 -6.24 28.99 -17.71
C LYS A 234 -7.29 28.01 -18.23
N LYS A 235 -6.89 27.16 -19.19
CA LYS A 235 -7.79 26.16 -19.78
C LYS A 235 -8.29 25.14 -18.75
N GLU A 236 -7.40 24.65 -17.87
CA GLU A 236 -7.77 23.68 -16.84
C GLU A 236 -8.67 24.31 -15.76
N ILE A 237 -8.43 25.57 -15.36
CA ILE A 237 -9.31 26.29 -14.41
C ILE A 237 -10.71 26.48 -15.00
N GLU A 238 -10.85 26.79 -16.29
CA GLU A 238 -12.17 26.89 -16.94
C GLU A 238 -12.88 25.54 -16.95
N SER A 239 -12.17 24.47 -17.28
CA SER A 239 -12.68 23.09 -17.22
C SER A 239 -13.16 22.74 -15.81
N ILE A 240 -12.35 23.03 -14.78
CA ILE A 240 -12.72 22.77 -13.38
C ILE A 240 -13.94 23.58 -12.96
N LYS A 241 -14.04 24.86 -13.34
CA LYS A 241 -15.22 25.71 -13.07
C LYS A 241 -16.49 25.13 -13.69
N THR A 242 -16.40 24.67 -14.92
CA THR A 242 -17.56 24.06 -15.62
C THR A 242 -18.02 22.80 -14.88
N VAL A 243 -17.11 21.93 -14.45
CA VAL A 243 -17.44 20.73 -13.68
C VAL A 243 -18.06 21.09 -12.33
N ILE A 244 -17.47 22.04 -11.59
CA ILE A 244 -17.99 22.46 -10.27
C ILE A 244 -19.40 23.07 -10.41
N SER A 245 -19.64 23.86 -11.44
CA SER A 245 -20.97 24.48 -11.66
C SER A 245 -22.04 23.45 -12.02
N ALA A 246 -21.64 22.39 -12.77
CA ALA A 246 -22.54 21.29 -13.11
C ALA A 246 -22.86 20.39 -11.91
N THR A 247 -21.95 20.31 -10.91
CA THR A 247 -22.08 19.41 -9.74
C THR A 247 -22.78 20.09 -8.55
N LYS A 248 -23.30 21.30 -8.67
CA LYS A 248 -24.02 22.04 -7.60
C LYS A 248 -25.31 21.37 -7.12
N GLU A 249 -25.82 20.38 -7.83
CA GLU A 249 -26.93 19.57 -7.34
C GLU A 249 -26.41 18.66 -6.20
N LYS A 250 -27.06 18.72 -5.05
CA LYS A 250 -26.75 17.85 -3.89
C LYS A 250 -26.73 16.39 -4.35
N LEU A 251 -25.63 15.73 -4.14
CA LEU A 251 -25.48 14.29 -4.37
C LEU A 251 -26.64 13.55 -3.67
N ASN A 252 -27.58 13.08 -4.46
CA ASN A 252 -28.69 12.29 -3.96
C ASN A 252 -28.28 10.82 -3.96
N ILE A 253 -27.92 10.29 -2.78
CA ILE A 253 -27.50 8.89 -2.60
C ILE A 253 -28.52 7.90 -3.19
N ARG A 254 -29.81 8.29 -3.25
CA ARG A 254 -30.86 7.46 -3.87
C ARG A 254 -30.61 7.20 -5.36
N LEU A 255 -29.88 8.07 -6.04
CA LEU A 255 -29.52 7.87 -7.46
C LEU A 255 -28.58 6.65 -7.64
N LEU A 256 -27.79 6.29 -6.63
CA LEU A 256 -26.93 5.09 -6.66
C LEU A 256 -27.75 3.78 -6.77
N PHE A 257 -29.00 3.81 -6.35
CA PHE A 257 -29.90 2.66 -6.37
C PHE A 257 -30.92 2.69 -7.52
N GLN A 258 -30.73 3.58 -8.52
CA GLN A 258 -31.65 3.73 -9.66
C GLN A 258 -31.00 3.30 -10.98
N GLY A 259 -31.81 2.82 -11.90
CA GLY A 259 -31.41 2.47 -13.25
C GLY A 259 -30.37 1.35 -13.33
N LYS A 260 -29.30 1.56 -14.11
CA LYS A 260 -28.20 0.60 -14.32
C LYS A 260 -27.07 0.72 -13.28
N ILE A 261 -27.11 1.73 -12.42
CA ILE A 261 -26.02 2.01 -11.46
C ILE A 261 -25.84 0.88 -10.45
N PRO A 262 -26.91 0.29 -9.85
CA PRO A 262 -26.75 -0.82 -8.90
C PRO A 262 -25.99 -2.01 -9.49
N GLY A 263 -26.24 -2.35 -10.76
CA GLY A 263 -25.53 -3.44 -11.43
C GLY A 263 -24.04 -3.17 -11.60
N ILE A 264 -23.68 -1.93 -11.96
CA ILE A 264 -22.27 -1.54 -12.08
C ILE A 264 -21.60 -1.53 -10.69
N LEU A 265 -22.30 -1.03 -9.67
CA LEU A 265 -21.82 -1.03 -8.30
C LEU A 265 -21.59 -2.45 -7.78
N LEU A 266 -22.54 -3.37 -8.03
CA LEU A 266 -22.41 -4.78 -7.66
C LEU A 266 -21.20 -5.43 -8.33
N ILE A 267 -21.00 -5.21 -9.63
CA ILE A 267 -19.81 -5.73 -10.35
C ILE A 267 -18.53 -5.18 -9.70
N GLY A 268 -18.47 -3.89 -9.38
CA GLY A 268 -17.32 -3.30 -8.71
C GLY A 268 -17.02 -3.93 -7.34
N ILE A 269 -18.06 -4.15 -6.51
CA ILE A 269 -17.95 -4.80 -5.21
C ILE A 269 -17.46 -6.24 -5.35
N VAL A 270 -18.03 -7.01 -6.29
CA VAL A 270 -17.65 -8.40 -6.53
C VAL A 270 -16.19 -8.51 -6.98
N ILE A 271 -15.75 -7.65 -7.92
CA ILE A 271 -14.35 -7.63 -8.37
C ILE A 271 -13.41 -7.27 -7.20
N ALA A 272 -13.76 -6.27 -6.38
CA ALA A 272 -12.96 -5.90 -5.22
C ALA A 272 -12.87 -7.01 -4.18
N ALA A 273 -13.97 -7.76 -3.93
CA ALA A 273 -13.97 -8.91 -3.03
C ALA A 273 -13.07 -10.04 -3.59
N PHE A 274 -13.21 -10.39 -4.86
CA PHE A 274 -12.38 -11.43 -5.48
C PHE A 274 -10.90 -11.04 -5.52
N GLN A 275 -10.56 -9.75 -5.70
CA GLN A 275 -9.19 -9.26 -5.61
C GLN A 275 -8.55 -9.58 -4.25
N GLN A 276 -9.30 -9.45 -3.16
CA GLN A 276 -8.79 -9.81 -1.84
C GLN A 276 -8.70 -11.32 -1.64
N TRP A 277 -9.62 -12.09 -2.21
CA TRP A 277 -9.67 -13.55 -2.12
C TRP A 277 -8.65 -14.27 -3.02
N CYS A 278 -7.98 -13.56 -3.93
CA CYS A 278 -6.93 -14.15 -4.77
C CYS A 278 -5.65 -14.56 -3.99
N GLY A 279 -5.60 -14.31 -2.68
CA GLY A 279 -4.57 -14.86 -1.78
C GLY A 279 -3.32 -14.01 -1.61
N LEU A 280 -3.22 -12.81 -2.22
CA LEU A 280 -2.06 -11.92 -2.08
C LEU A 280 -1.70 -11.66 -0.60
N ASN A 281 -2.71 -11.26 0.19
CA ASN A 281 -2.52 -10.96 1.60
C ASN A 281 -2.11 -12.19 2.42
N VAL A 282 -2.60 -13.37 2.04
CA VAL A 282 -2.21 -14.63 2.70
C VAL A 282 -0.74 -14.90 2.44
N VAL A 283 -0.27 -14.77 1.21
CA VAL A 283 1.14 -15.03 0.86
C VAL A 283 2.08 -14.10 1.63
N PHE A 284 1.75 -12.81 1.80
CA PHE A 284 2.64 -11.89 2.52
C PHE A 284 2.53 -11.99 4.06
N ASN A 285 1.34 -12.17 4.59
CA ASN A 285 1.13 -12.16 6.04
C ASN A 285 1.39 -13.52 6.69
N TYR A 286 1.27 -14.61 5.94
CA TYR A 286 1.51 -15.98 6.39
C TYR A 286 2.68 -16.64 5.63
N ALA A 287 3.59 -15.85 5.08
CA ALA A 287 4.76 -16.33 4.37
C ALA A 287 5.61 -17.25 5.26
N GLN A 288 5.73 -16.93 6.56
CA GLN A 288 6.44 -17.73 7.52
C GLN A 288 5.88 -19.15 7.61
N GLU A 289 4.56 -19.29 7.78
CA GLU A 289 3.90 -20.59 7.90
C GLU A 289 3.99 -21.37 6.58
N ILE A 290 3.85 -20.68 5.45
CA ILE A 290 3.96 -21.27 4.11
C ILE A 290 5.34 -21.88 3.92
N PHE A 291 6.41 -21.13 4.25
CA PHE A 291 7.77 -21.61 4.07
C PHE A 291 8.22 -22.56 5.18
N ALA A 292 7.74 -22.41 6.43
CA ALA A 292 7.98 -23.36 7.50
C ALA A 292 7.37 -24.73 7.18
N ALA A 293 6.12 -24.76 6.67
CA ALA A 293 5.49 -25.98 6.21
C ALA A 293 6.21 -26.61 5.01
N ALA A 294 6.94 -25.81 4.23
CA ALA A 294 7.82 -26.29 3.16
C ALA A 294 9.19 -26.79 3.67
N GLY A 295 9.45 -26.74 4.99
CA GLY A 295 10.67 -27.27 5.61
C GLY A 295 11.84 -26.28 5.70
N TYR A 296 11.61 -24.97 5.48
CA TYR A 296 12.65 -23.95 5.62
C TYR A 296 12.81 -23.50 7.08
N GLY A 297 14.06 -23.22 7.49
CA GLY A 297 14.37 -22.59 8.78
C GLY A 297 14.04 -21.09 8.76
N VAL A 298 13.96 -20.45 9.94
CA VAL A 298 13.54 -19.03 10.08
C VAL A 298 14.40 -18.08 9.25
N SER A 299 15.73 -18.27 9.25
CA SER A 299 16.66 -17.44 8.46
C SER A 299 16.42 -17.56 6.96
N ASP A 300 16.20 -18.79 6.47
CA ASP A 300 15.91 -19.06 5.06
C ASP A 300 14.53 -18.51 4.66
N ILE A 301 13.56 -18.55 5.59
CA ILE A 301 12.25 -17.98 5.40
C ILE A 301 12.34 -16.49 5.13
N LEU A 302 13.06 -15.73 5.95
CA LEU A 302 13.21 -14.29 5.76
C LEU A 302 13.89 -13.94 4.43
N PHE A 303 14.88 -14.72 4.00
CA PHE A 303 15.49 -14.56 2.68
C PHE A 303 14.48 -14.87 1.55
N ASN A 304 13.75 -15.97 1.65
CA ASN A 304 12.74 -16.34 0.65
C ASN A 304 11.62 -15.27 0.55
N ILE A 305 11.27 -14.63 1.67
CA ILE A 305 10.32 -13.50 1.68
C ILE A 305 10.88 -12.33 0.84
N VAL A 306 12.17 -12.00 0.94
CA VAL A 306 12.80 -10.97 0.08
C VAL A 306 12.73 -11.36 -1.40
N VAL A 307 12.97 -12.63 -1.74
CA VAL A 307 12.82 -13.14 -3.12
C VAL A 307 11.40 -12.92 -3.64
N THR A 308 10.39 -13.16 -2.80
CA THR A 308 8.98 -12.86 -3.18
C THR A 308 8.74 -11.38 -3.44
N GLY A 309 9.35 -10.50 -2.64
CA GLY A 309 9.27 -9.05 -2.83
C GLY A 309 9.92 -8.57 -4.13
N VAL A 310 11.10 -9.09 -4.46
CA VAL A 310 11.76 -8.80 -5.74
C VAL A 310 10.89 -9.24 -6.92
N THR A 311 10.33 -10.44 -6.84
CA THR A 311 9.40 -10.97 -7.84
C THR A 311 8.21 -10.03 -8.02
N ASN A 312 7.61 -9.59 -6.92
CA ASN A 312 6.49 -8.65 -6.91
C ASN A 312 6.83 -7.35 -7.65
N VAL A 313 7.99 -6.74 -7.39
CA VAL A 313 8.44 -5.51 -8.08
C VAL A 313 8.59 -5.76 -9.58
N ILE A 314 9.28 -6.84 -9.98
CA ILE A 314 9.53 -7.16 -11.41
C ILE A 314 8.18 -7.31 -12.15
N PHE A 315 7.26 -8.11 -11.61
CA PHE A 315 5.97 -8.36 -12.27
C PHE A 315 5.03 -7.17 -12.20
N THR A 316 5.16 -6.28 -11.23
CA THR A 316 4.47 -4.98 -11.25
C THR A 316 4.89 -4.15 -12.49
N PHE A 317 6.19 -4.09 -12.82
CA PHE A 317 6.64 -3.43 -14.05
C PHE A 317 6.10 -4.12 -15.31
N VAL A 318 6.10 -5.46 -15.33
CA VAL A 318 5.52 -6.23 -16.44
C VAL A 318 4.03 -5.91 -16.59
N GLY A 319 3.26 -5.90 -15.49
CA GLY A 319 1.85 -5.56 -15.48
C GLY A 319 1.58 -4.13 -15.98
N MET A 320 2.35 -3.14 -15.50
CA MET A 320 2.24 -1.75 -15.96
C MET A 320 2.50 -1.60 -17.47
N TYR A 321 3.40 -2.40 -18.01
CA TYR A 321 3.72 -2.36 -19.45
C TYR A 321 2.69 -3.11 -20.31
N THR A 322 2.13 -4.21 -19.81
CA THR A 322 1.26 -5.10 -20.57
C THR A 322 -0.21 -4.69 -20.54
N VAL A 323 -0.66 -4.00 -19.48
CA VAL A 323 -2.06 -3.62 -19.27
C VAL A 323 -2.62 -2.76 -20.42
N ASP A 324 -1.81 -1.85 -20.98
CA ASP A 324 -2.23 -1.00 -22.08
C ASP A 324 -2.21 -1.73 -23.44
N LYS A 325 -1.47 -2.86 -23.55
CA LYS A 325 -1.32 -3.62 -24.82
C LYS A 325 -2.32 -4.77 -24.93
N LEU A 326 -2.46 -5.57 -23.87
CA LEU A 326 -3.29 -6.78 -23.86
C LEU A 326 -4.71 -6.54 -23.40
N GLY A 327 -4.94 -5.38 -22.75
CA GLY A 327 -6.23 -5.01 -22.20
C GLY A 327 -6.53 -5.69 -20.86
N ARG A 328 -7.27 -4.98 -20.02
CA ARG A 328 -7.53 -5.36 -18.62
C ARG A 328 -8.27 -6.68 -18.47
N ARG A 329 -9.27 -6.95 -19.35
CA ARG A 329 -10.08 -8.18 -19.29
C ARG A 329 -9.24 -9.42 -19.56
N SER A 330 -8.41 -9.41 -20.59
CA SER A 330 -7.57 -10.55 -20.97
C SER A 330 -6.55 -10.87 -19.87
N LEU A 331 -5.92 -9.85 -19.29
CA LEU A 331 -4.98 -10.02 -18.18
C LEU A 331 -5.65 -10.59 -16.94
N MET A 332 -6.84 -10.10 -16.56
CA MET A 332 -7.59 -10.65 -15.42
C MET A 332 -7.96 -12.11 -15.62
N LEU A 333 -8.41 -12.50 -16.82
CA LEU A 333 -8.75 -13.90 -17.10
C LEU A 333 -7.50 -14.80 -17.06
N PHE A 334 -6.41 -14.35 -17.65
CA PHE A 334 -5.13 -15.07 -17.62
C PHE A 334 -4.59 -15.22 -16.20
N GLY A 335 -4.57 -14.12 -15.43
CA GLY A 335 -4.12 -14.12 -14.04
C GLY A 335 -4.97 -15.02 -13.16
N ALA A 336 -6.31 -14.90 -13.22
CA ALA A 336 -7.21 -15.71 -12.40
C ALA A 336 -7.13 -17.20 -12.72
N SER A 337 -7.09 -17.60 -14.01
CA SER A 337 -6.95 -18.99 -14.40
C SER A 337 -5.59 -19.58 -14.01
N GLY A 338 -4.52 -18.82 -14.20
CA GLY A 338 -3.18 -19.25 -13.81
C GLY A 338 -3.05 -19.42 -12.30
N LEU A 339 -3.58 -18.48 -11.50
CA LEU A 339 -3.62 -18.60 -10.04
C LEU A 339 -4.39 -19.82 -9.57
N ALA A 340 -5.57 -20.11 -10.16
CA ALA A 340 -6.35 -21.30 -9.82
C ALA A 340 -5.53 -22.59 -10.04
N ILE A 341 -4.82 -22.69 -11.17
CA ILE A 341 -3.98 -23.85 -11.47
C ILE A 341 -2.82 -23.95 -10.46
N ILE A 342 -2.13 -22.86 -10.18
CA ILE A 342 -0.98 -22.83 -9.26
C ILE A 342 -1.41 -23.24 -7.85
N TYR A 343 -2.52 -22.70 -7.34
CA TYR A 343 -2.99 -23.04 -5.99
C TYR A 343 -3.47 -24.48 -5.88
N ILE A 344 -4.05 -25.06 -6.95
CA ILE A 344 -4.37 -26.49 -6.99
C ILE A 344 -3.08 -27.32 -6.90
N ILE A 345 -2.06 -27.00 -7.71
CA ILE A 345 -0.77 -27.70 -7.68
C ILE A 345 -0.11 -27.55 -6.31
N MET A 346 -0.12 -26.35 -5.74
CA MET A 346 0.44 -26.09 -4.41
C MET A 346 -0.27 -26.91 -3.32
N GLY A 347 -1.62 -27.00 -3.38
CA GLY A 347 -2.39 -27.84 -2.49
C GLY A 347 -2.05 -29.34 -2.63
N ILE A 348 -1.82 -29.82 -3.86
CA ILE A 348 -1.34 -31.19 -4.11
C ILE A 348 0.07 -31.40 -3.53
N CYS A 349 0.97 -30.45 -3.69
CA CYS A 349 2.32 -30.51 -3.10
C CYS A 349 2.26 -30.67 -1.57
N TYR A 350 1.45 -29.87 -0.89
CA TYR A 350 1.27 -30.00 0.56
C TYR A 350 0.62 -31.35 0.94
N TYR A 351 -0.38 -31.81 0.19
CA TYR A 351 -1.01 -33.10 0.46
C TYR A 351 -0.03 -34.28 0.31
N LEU A 352 0.87 -34.21 -0.67
CA LEU A 352 1.88 -35.24 -0.92
C LEU A 352 3.17 -35.03 -0.10
N ASN A 353 3.22 -34.04 0.81
CA ASN A 353 4.40 -33.65 1.57
C ASN A 353 5.62 -33.33 0.70
N ILE A 354 5.41 -32.79 -0.49
CA ILE A 354 6.48 -32.28 -1.35
C ILE A 354 6.88 -30.91 -0.81
N THR A 355 8.10 -30.81 -0.28
CA THR A 355 8.63 -29.63 0.41
C THR A 355 9.75 -28.96 -0.38
N GLY A 356 10.29 -27.86 0.15
CA GLY A 356 11.47 -27.19 -0.39
C GLY A 356 11.20 -26.34 -1.63
N MET A 357 12.12 -26.43 -2.61
CA MET A 357 12.14 -25.56 -3.80
C MET A 357 10.83 -25.56 -4.62
N ALA A 358 10.10 -26.69 -4.63
CA ALA A 358 8.86 -26.78 -5.38
C ALA A 358 7.79 -25.78 -4.88
N VAL A 359 7.65 -25.66 -3.55
CA VAL A 359 6.71 -24.72 -2.93
C VAL A 359 7.15 -23.27 -3.18
N LEU A 360 8.43 -22.97 -3.06
CA LEU A 360 8.98 -21.64 -3.36
C LEU A 360 8.66 -21.22 -4.81
N ILE A 361 8.90 -22.10 -5.77
CA ILE A 361 8.58 -21.85 -7.19
C ILE A 361 7.08 -21.55 -7.37
N MET A 362 6.20 -22.32 -6.73
CA MET A 362 4.75 -22.09 -6.82
C MET A 362 4.34 -20.75 -6.23
N VAL A 363 4.92 -20.36 -5.09
CA VAL A 363 4.68 -19.03 -4.48
C VAL A 363 5.16 -17.91 -5.40
N VAL A 364 6.36 -18.01 -5.98
CA VAL A 364 6.90 -17.03 -6.92
C VAL A 364 6.03 -16.92 -8.18
N LEU A 365 5.57 -18.05 -8.72
CA LEU A 365 4.66 -18.07 -9.88
C LEU A 365 3.29 -17.45 -9.53
N ALA A 366 2.73 -17.75 -8.36
CA ALA A 366 1.48 -17.14 -7.91
C ALA A 366 1.62 -15.62 -7.82
N LEU A 367 2.67 -15.12 -7.18
CA LEU A 367 2.93 -13.68 -7.07
C LEU A 367 3.15 -13.01 -8.43
N SER A 368 3.79 -13.71 -9.37
CA SER A 368 3.96 -13.20 -10.73
C SER A 368 2.63 -12.95 -11.44
N LEU A 369 1.66 -13.83 -11.26
CA LEU A 369 0.35 -13.73 -11.90
C LEU A 369 -0.62 -12.76 -11.19
N ILE A 370 -0.49 -12.59 -9.88
CA ILE A 370 -1.31 -11.62 -9.13
C ILE A 370 -1.04 -10.19 -9.62
N HIS A 371 0.16 -9.89 -10.11
CA HIS A 371 0.58 -8.55 -10.52
C HIS A 371 0.49 -8.29 -12.04
N ILE A 372 0.12 -9.26 -12.81
CA ILE A 372 -0.18 -9.12 -14.25
C ILE A 372 -1.65 -8.78 -14.47
#